data_0a9299ff93d12daba5bad42e37c783e6
#
_entry.id   0a9299ff93d12daba5bad42e37c783e6
#
_cell.length_a   1.000
_cell.length_b   1.000
_cell.length_c   1.000
_cell.angle_alpha   90.00
_cell.angle_beta   90.00
_cell.angle_gamma   90.00
#
_symmetry.space_group_name_H-M   'P 1'
#
loop_
_entity.id
_entity.type
_entity.pdbx_description
1 polymer ?
#
loop_
_entity_poly.entity_id
_entity_poly.type
_entity_poly.pdbx_seq_one_letter_code
_entity_poly.pdbx_strand_id
1 'polypeptide(L)'
;MLVIMEQYELIRSRRKTLALEITPDCRVLVRAPLRLSQARIDAFVESHASWIARHLERQRQKAASAPPPSTAAEIAALKAAAHTILPEKVAYWSRIMGVAPTGVKITTARKRYGSCSGKNSLSFSCFLMEKPPAAIDLVVVHELCHIKVRNHGPDFYALLAQYLPDHKERKKLL
;
A
#
# COMPACT_ATOMS: atom_id res chain seq x y z
N MET A 1 -7.73 -6.03 -34.19
CA MET A 1 -8.45 -6.63 -33.06
C MET A 1 -7.95 -8.04 -32.68
N LEU A 2 -6.85 -8.51 -33.25
CA LEU A 2 -6.31 -9.90 -33.06
C LEU A 2 -5.03 -10.02 -32.22
N VAL A 3 -4.53 -8.95 -31.61
CA VAL A 3 -3.18 -8.93 -30.97
C VAL A 3 -3.20 -9.27 -29.47
N ILE A 4 -4.37 -9.35 -28.84
CA ILE A 4 -4.46 -9.58 -27.38
C ILE A 4 -4.50 -11.09 -27.04
N MET A 5 -4.79 -11.95 -27.98
CA MET A 5 -4.98 -13.40 -27.77
C MET A 5 -3.68 -14.19 -27.53
N GLU A 6 -2.50 -13.64 -27.84
CA GLU A 6 -1.23 -14.41 -27.77
C GLU A 6 -0.33 -14.13 -26.57
N GLN A 7 -0.67 -13.20 -25.67
CA GLN A 7 0.28 -12.78 -24.63
C GLN A 7 -0.33 -12.63 -23.24
N TYR A 8 -0.90 -13.67 -22.69
CA TYR A 8 -1.14 -13.70 -21.26
C TYR A 8 -0.42 -14.89 -20.61
N GLU A 9 0.06 -14.67 -19.39
CA GLU A 9 0.64 -15.71 -18.55
C GLU A 9 -0.50 -16.43 -17.81
N LEU A 10 -0.55 -17.76 -17.91
CA LEU A 10 -1.59 -18.57 -17.28
C LEU A 10 -1.04 -19.30 -16.04
N ILE A 11 -1.63 -19.03 -14.87
CA ILE A 11 -1.37 -19.78 -13.65
C ILE A 11 -2.60 -20.58 -13.26
N ARG A 12 -2.47 -21.91 -13.24
CA ARG A 12 -3.50 -22.82 -12.77
C ARG A 12 -3.29 -23.21 -11.30
N SER A 13 -4.36 -23.16 -10.51
CA SER A 13 -4.31 -23.48 -9.08
C SER A 13 -5.63 -24.07 -8.58
N ARG A 14 -5.68 -24.50 -7.31
CA ARG A 14 -6.89 -25.06 -6.66
C ARG A 14 -7.96 -24.00 -6.33
N ARG A 15 -8.07 -22.97 -7.14
CA ARG A 15 -9.10 -21.91 -7.00
C ARG A 15 -10.41 -22.31 -7.69
N LYS A 16 -11.50 -21.65 -7.28
CA LYS A 16 -12.84 -21.89 -7.87
C LYS A 16 -13.22 -20.87 -8.94
N THR A 17 -12.51 -19.77 -9.07
CA THR A 17 -12.85 -18.63 -9.94
C THR A 17 -11.70 -18.25 -10.87
N LEU A 18 -12.02 -17.65 -12.03
CA LEU A 18 -11.07 -16.94 -12.86
C LEU A 18 -10.72 -15.60 -12.24
N ALA A 19 -9.49 -15.14 -12.43
CA ALA A 19 -9.09 -13.76 -12.17
C ALA A 19 -8.10 -13.28 -13.23
N LEU A 20 -8.19 -12.00 -13.55
CA LEU A 20 -7.33 -11.27 -14.46
C LEU A 20 -6.56 -10.23 -13.63
N GLU A 21 -5.27 -10.12 -13.88
CA GLU A 21 -4.37 -9.20 -13.20
C GLU A 21 -3.43 -8.58 -14.22
N ILE A 22 -3.18 -7.27 -14.12
CA ILE A 22 -2.10 -6.60 -14.84
C ILE A 22 -0.95 -6.40 -13.85
N THR A 23 0.18 -6.99 -14.16
CA THR A 23 1.37 -6.92 -13.32
C THR A 23 2.06 -5.55 -13.42
N PRO A 24 2.89 -5.15 -12.44
CA PRO A 24 3.62 -3.88 -12.49
C PRO A 24 4.51 -3.71 -13.73
N ASP A 25 5.00 -4.82 -14.30
CA ASP A 25 5.82 -4.88 -15.51
C ASP A 25 4.97 -5.02 -16.79
N CYS A 26 3.69 -4.62 -16.72
CA CYS A 26 2.76 -4.56 -17.85
C CYS A 26 2.48 -5.92 -18.52
N ARG A 27 2.55 -7.03 -17.79
CA ARG A 27 2.12 -8.36 -18.28
C ARG A 27 0.68 -8.63 -17.86
N VAL A 28 -0.03 -9.38 -18.71
CA VAL A 28 -1.38 -9.87 -18.42
C VAL A 28 -1.26 -11.25 -17.77
N LEU A 29 -1.75 -11.38 -16.53
CA LEU A 29 -1.73 -12.62 -15.78
C LEU A 29 -3.15 -13.13 -15.58
N VAL A 30 -3.42 -14.37 -15.99
CA VAL A 30 -4.69 -15.06 -15.77
C VAL A 30 -4.51 -16.19 -14.77
N ARG A 31 -5.27 -16.14 -13.68
CA ARG A 31 -5.32 -17.21 -12.70
C ARG A 31 -6.58 -18.03 -12.87
N ALA A 32 -6.45 -19.33 -13.13
CA ALA A 32 -7.56 -20.23 -13.46
C ALA A 32 -7.63 -21.45 -12.55
N PRO A 33 -8.83 -22.07 -12.39
CA PRO A 33 -8.98 -23.40 -11.81
C PRO A 33 -8.21 -24.46 -12.62
N LEU A 34 -7.70 -25.51 -11.92
CA LEU A 34 -6.90 -26.57 -12.54
C LEU A 34 -7.61 -27.25 -13.72
N ARG A 35 -8.93 -27.49 -13.58
CA ARG A 35 -9.74 -28.28 -14.55
C ARG A 35 -10.50 -27.42 -15.56
N LEU A 36 -10.31 -26.10 -15.58
CA LEU A 36 -11.03 -25.25 -16.52
C LEU A 36 -10.43 -25.39 -17.93
N SER A 37 -11.30 -25.56 -18.95
CA SER A 37 -10.85 -25.70 -20.34
C SER A 37 -10.19 -24.42 -20.85
N GLN A 38 -9.22 -24.55 -21.75
CA GLN A 38 -8.53 -23.42 -22.36
C GLN A 38 -9.53 -22.50 -23.08
N ALA A 39 -10.45 -23.04 -23.82
CA ALA A 39 -11.49 -22.28 -24.56
C ALA A 39 -12.30 -21.34 -23.63
N ARG A 40 -12.62 -21.77 -22.39
CA ARG A 40 -13.32 -20.91 -21.43
C ARG A 40 -12.42 -19.82 -20.87
N ILE A 41 -11.13 -20.08 -20.73
CA ILE A 41 -10.15 -19.08 -20.32
C ILE A 41 -9.98 -18.03 -21.40
N ASP A 42 -9.84 -18.46 -22.66
CA ASP A 42 -9.68 -17.55 -23.80
C ASP A 42 -10.90 -16.67 -23.99
N ALA A 43 -12.11 -17.24 -23.93
CA ALA A 43 -13.36 -16.48 -23.97
C ALA A 43 -13.48 -15.45 -22.82
N PHE A 44 -13.00 -15.81 -21.64
CA PHE A 44 -12.96 -14.87 -20.50
C PHE A 44 -11.99 -13.72 -20.77
N VAL A 45 -10.79 -13.99 -21.28
CA VAL A 45 -9.80 -12.96 -21.63
C VAL A 45 -10.35 -12.05 -22.72
N GLU A 46 -10.96 -12.62 -23.76
CA GLU A 46 -11.57 -11.88 -24.86
C GLU A 46 -12.70 -10.96 -24.38
N SER A 47 -13.60 -11.46 -23.53
CA SER A 47 -14.68 -10.64 -22.94
C SER A 47 -14.16 -9.47 -22.11
N HIS A 48 -12.90 -9.50 -21.65
CA HIS A 48 -12.25 -8.46 -20.88
C HIS A 48 -11.21 -7.65 -21.67
N ALA A 49 -11.14 -7.80 -22.99
CA ALA A 49 -10.13 -7.15 -23.84
C ALA A 49 -10.06 -5.62 -23.65
N SER A 50 -11.21 -4.95 -23.61
CA SER A 50 -11.28 -3.50 -23.37
C SER A 50 -10.77 -3.09 -21.98
N TRP A 51 -11.03 -3.91 -20.98
CA TRP A 51 -10.51 -3.70 -19.63
C TRP A 51 -8.99 -3.86 -19.61
N ILE A 52 -8.47 -4.93 -20.24
CA ILE A 52 -7.03 -5.20 -20.36
C ILE A 52 -6.32 -4.01 -21.02
N ALA A 53 -6.79 -3.56 -22.18
CA ALA A 53 -6.19 -2.47 -22.91
C ALA A 53 -6.10 -1.18 -22.07
N ARG A 54 -7.20 -0.78 -21.43
CA ARG A 54 -7.23 0.42 -20.57
C ARG A 54 -6.29 0.31 -19.35
N HIS A 55 -6.20 -0.86 -18.73
CA HIS A 55 -5.36 -1.06 -17.55
C HIS A 55 -3.88 -1.18 -17.92
N LEU A 56 -3.54 -1.80 -19.05
CA LEU A 56 -2.18 -1.82 -19.59
C LEU A 56 -1.69 -0.40 -19.91
N GLU A 57 -2.52 0.40 -20.59
CA GLU A 57 -2.16 1.78 -20.90
C GLU A 57 -1.95 2.61 -19.63
N ARG A 58 -2.87 2.51 -18.67
CA ARG A 58 -2.71 3.17 -17.35
C ARG A 58 -1.45 2.71 -16.62
N GLN A 59 -1.11 1.43 -16.68
CA GLN A 59 0.08 0.90 -16.04
C GLN A 59 1.36 1.38 -16.73
N ARG A 60 1.38 1.46 -18.06
CA ARG A 60 2.48 2.02 -18.85
C ARG A 60 2.70 3.51 -18.54
N GLN A 61 1.63 4.29 -18.51
CA GLN A 61 1.69 5.72 -18.14
C GLN A 61 2.22 5.89 -16.71
N LYS A 62 1.76 5.07 -15.76
CA LYS A 62 2.25 5.07 -14.39
C LYS A 62 3.73 4.69 -14.30
N ALA A 63 4.17 3.71 -15.08
CA ALA A 63 5.58 3.31 -15.13
C ALA A 63 6.45 4.39 -15.77
N ALA A 64 5.97 5.05 -16.83
CA ALA A 64 6.69 6.14 -17.50
C ALA A 64 6.80 7.41 -16.64
N SER A 65 5.81 7.68 -15.79
CA SER A 65 5.80 8.83 -14.87
C SER A 65 6.38 8.52 -13.49
N ALA A 66 6.75 7.27 -13.22
CA ALA A 66 7.33 6.89 -11.94
C ALA A 66 8.72 7.51 -11.78
N PRO A 67 9.05 8.13 -10.65
CA PRO A 67 10.40 8.57 -10.38
C PRO A 67 11.36 7.38 -10.39
N PRO A 68 12.65 7.60 -10.74
CA PRO A 68 13.63 6.53 -10.71
C PRO A 68 13.66 5.86 -9.33
N PRO A 69 13.97 4.57 -9.25
CA PRO A 69 14.05 3.87 -7.97
C PRO A 69 15.13 4.53 -7.10
N SER A 70 14.79 4.78 -5.82
CA SER A 70 15.74 5.37 -4.86
C SER A 70 17.00 4.51 -4.76
N THR A 71 18.14 5.16 -4.79
CA THR A 71 19.45 4.54 -4.64
C THR A 71 19.63 3.96 -3.22
N ALA A 72 20.60 3.07 -3.05
CA ALA A 72 20.94 2.51 -1.74
C ALA A 72 21.35 3.61 -0.75
N ALA A 73 22.06 4.64 -1.22
CA ALA A 73 22.49 5.78 -0.40
C ALA A 73 21.29 6.63 0.07
N GLU A 74 20.35 6.94 -0.81
CA GLU A 74 19.12 7.66 -0.46
C GLU A 74 18.29 6.87 0.56
N ILE A 75 18.13 5.56 0.36
CA ILE A 75 17.40 4.71 1.31
C ILE A 75 18.11 4.70 2.68
N ALA A 76 19.45 4.66 2.71
CA ALA A 76 20.21 4.72 3.95
C ALA A 76 20.00 6.07 4.68
N ALA A 77 20.02 7.18 3.96
CA ALA A 77 19.75 8.51 4.52
C ALA A 77 18.31 8.62 5.08
N LEU A 78 17.31 8.13 4.32
CA LEU A 78 15.91 8.10 4.79
C LEU A 78 15.74 7.22 6.04
N LYS A 79 16.43 6.07 6.11
CA LYS A 79 16.42 5.22 7.30
C LYS A 79 17.03 5.94 8.51
N ALA A 80 18.17 6.60 8.35
CA ALA A 80 18.81 7.35 9.41
C ALA A 80 17.87 8.45 9.96
N ALA A 81 17.30 9.25 9.08
CA ALA A 81 16.31 10.26 9.46
C ALA A 81 15.08 9.65 10.17
N ALA A 82 14.56 8.54 9.66
CA ALA A 82 13.41 7.85 10.25
C ALA A 82 13.71 7.30 11.65
N HIS A 83 14.91 6.79 11.89
CA HIS A 83 15.35 6.30 13.20
C HIS A 83 15.45 7.42 14.25
N THR A 84 15.73 8.65 13.84
CA THR A 84 15.75 9.81 14.73
C THR A 84 14.36 10.39 14.96
N ILE A 85 13.65 10.70 13.87
CA ILE A 85 12.41 11.50 13.92
C ILE A 85 11.20 10.67 14.41
N LEU A 86 11.04 9.44 13.94
CA LEU A 86 9.82 8.68 14.22
C LEU A 86 9.68 8.24 15.68
N PRO A 87 10.72 7.78 16.38
CA PRO A 87 10.61 7.48 17.81
C PRO A 87 10.21 8.71 18.66
N GLU A 88 10.75 9.88 18.34
CA GLU A 88 10.40 11.13 19.04
C GLU A 88 8.93 11.51 18.82
N LYS A 89 8.44 11.44 17.57
CA LYS A 89 7.04 11.70 17.26
C LYS A 89 6.10 10.66 17.88
N VAL A 90 6.49 9.40 17.89
CA VAL A 90 5.72 8.34 18.56
C VAL A 90 5.66 8.61 20.07
N ALA A 91 6.76 8.95 20.70
CA ALA A 91 6.80 9.26 22.14
C ALA A 91 5.93 10.48 22.48
N TYR A 92 6.00 11.54 21.66
CA TYR A 92 5.19 12.74 21.82
C TYR A 92 3.69 12.42 21.75
N TRP A 93 3.24 11.81 20.65
CA TRP A 93 1.84 11.50 20.45
C TRP A 93 1.31 10.42 21.39
N SER A 94 2.13 9.42 21.74
CA SER A 94 1.77 8.39 22.72
C SER A 94 1.41 8.99 24.08
N ARG A 95 2.17 10.00 24.51
CA ARG A 95 1.89 10.72 25.78
C ARG A 95 0.56 11.47 25.70
N ILE A 96 0.31 12.20 24.62
CA ILE A 96 -0.93 12.96 24.41
C ILE A 96 -2.15 12.01 24.35
N MET A 97 -2.00 10.87 23.67
CA MET A 97 -3.09 9.91 23.44
C MET A 97 -3.30 8.93 24.61
N GLY A 98 -2.38 8.91 25.59
CA GLY A 98 -2.44 7.96 26.72
C GLY A 98 -2.33 6.51 26.25
N VAL A 99 -1.42 6.21 25.31
CA VAL A 99 -1.17 4.86 24.76
C VAL A 99 0.32 4.51 24.84
N ALA A 100 0.63 3.21 24.94
CA ALA A 100 2.00 2.72 25.01
C ALA A 100 2.24 1.66 23.93
N PRO A 101 2.88 2.01 22.80
CA PRO A 101 3.32 1.00 21.84
C PRO A 101 4.43 0.14 22.43
N THR A 102 4.45 -1.16 22.06
CA THR A 102 5.47 -2.11 22.56
C THR A 102 6.82 -1.99 21.83
N GLY A 103 6.88 -1.24 20.75
CA GLY A 103 8.11 -0.96 20.01
C GLY A 103 7.84 -0.25 18.69
N VAL A 104 8.91 0.32 18.13
CA VAL A 104 8.91 1.01 16.84
C VAL A 104 9.95 0.35 15.93
N LYS A 105 9.55 -0.02 14.71
CA LYS A 105 10.42 -0.60 13.67
C LYS A 105 10.43 0.28 12.44
N ILE A 106 11.59 0.48 11.84
CA ILE A 106 11.75 1.16 10.56
C ILE A 106 11.96 0.12 9.46
N THR A 107 11.20 0.25 8.38
CA THR A 107 11.18 -0.67 7.24
C THR A 107 11.40 0.08 5.93
N THR A 108 11.57 -0.65 4.84
CA THR A 108 11.63 -0.11 3.46
C THR A 108 10.38 -0.46 2.66
N ALA A 109 9.25 -0.66 3.33
CA ALA A 109 7.99 -0.99 2.66
C ALA A 109 7.51 0.19 1.78
N ARG A 110 7.22 -0.07 0.51
CA ARG A 110 6.75 0.95 -0.44
C ARG A 110 5.23 1.02 -0.57
N LYS A 111 4.51 -0.01 -0.10
CA LYS A 111 3.04 -0.10 -0.26
C LYS A 111 2.25 0.54 0.88
N ARG A 112 2.91 0.86 1.99
CA ARG A 112 2.28 1.45 3.18
C ARG A 112 3.30 2.25 3.97
N TYR A 113 2.87 3.35 4.57
CA TYR A 113 3.74 4.20 5.39
C TYR A 113 3.82 3.73 6.83
N GLY A 114 2.78 3.08 7.36
CA GLY A 114 2.74 2.57 8.72
C GLY A 114 1.96 1.27 8.86
N SER A 115 2.07 0.62 10.02
CA SER A 115 1.21 -0.47 10.48
C SER A 115 1.34 -0.69 11.99
N CYS A 116 0.24 -1.05 12.64
CA CYS A 116 0.19 -1.47 14.03
C CYS A 116 -0.13 -2.96 14.12
N SER A 117 0.72 -3.73 14.78
CA SER A 117 0.50 -5.17 15.00
C SER A 117 -0.53 -5.45 16.09
N GLY A 118 -1.04 -6.69 16.15
CA GLY A 118 -1.92 -7.13 17.24
C GLY A 118 -1.30 -7.03 18.64
N LYS A 119 0.04 -6.96 18.72
CA LYS A 119 0.80 -6.77 19.97
C LYS A 119 1.19 -5.30 20.23
N ASN A 120 0.54 -4.35 19.58
CA ASN A 120 0.81 -2.89 19.69
C ASN A 120 2.24 -2.48 19.27
N SER A 121 2.94 -3.28 18.47
CA SER A 121 4.21 -2.87 17.88
C SER A 121 3.94 -2.11 16.58
N LEU A 122 4.53 -0.93 16.46
CA LEU A 122 4.42 -0.06 15.30
C LEU A 122 5.55 -0.33 14.30
N SER A 123 5.25 -0.25 13.03
CA SER A 123 6.25 -0.30 11.97
C SER A 123 6.00 0.83 10.99
N PHE A 124 7.04 1.58 10.65
CA PHE A 124 6.96 2.70 9.71
C PHE A 124 7.92 2.50 8.55
N SER A 125 7.53 2.97 7.37
CA SER A 125 8.41 3.02 6.21
C SER A 125 9.34 4.22 6.31
N CYS A 126 10.63 4.04 5.97
CA CYS A 126 11.57 5.15 5.87
C CYS A 126 11.16 6.17 4.79
N PHE A 127 10.40 5.75 3.77
CA PHE A 127 9.87 6.66 2.73
C PHE A 127 8.82 7.65 3.26
N LEU A 128 8.37 7.48 4.50
CA LEU A 128 7.55 8.49 5.17
C LEU A 128 8.33 9.80 5.38
N MET A 129 9.66 9.73 5.43
CA MET A 129 10.53 10.91 5.57
C MET A 129 10.54 11.82 4.33
N GLU A 130 10.07 11.35 3.19
CA GLU A 130 9.86 12.15 1.98
C GLU A 130 8.62 13.05 2.06
N LYS A 131 7.81 12.87 3.10
CA LYS A 131 6.54 13.58 3.28
C LYS A 131 6.69 14.74 4.26
N PRO A 132 5.84 15.78 4.13
CA PRO A 132 5.89 16.92 5.04
C PRO A 132 5.53 16.50 6.49
N PRO A 133 5.99 17.24 7.50
CA PRO A 133 5.79 16.90 8.91
C PRO A 133 4.33 16.63 9.30
N ALA A 134 3.38 17.36 8.71
CA ALA A 134 1.96 17.16 8.96
C ALA A 134 1.44 15.78 8.50
N ALA A 135 1.96 15.25 7.38
CA ALA A 135 1.65 13.91 6.90
C ALA A 135 2.32 12.83 7.77
N ILE A 136 3.54 13.08 8.26
CA ILE A 136 4.22 12.18 9.19
C ILE A 136 3.41 12.06 10.48
N ASP A 137 2.97 13.17 11.06
CA ASP A 137 2.14 13.18 12.28
C ASP A 137 0.83 12.42 12.05
N LEU A 138 0.18 12.60 10.88
CA LEU A 138 -1.02 11.83 10.55
C LEU A 138 -0.78 10.32 10.59
N VAL A 139 0.30 9.85 9.96
CA VAL A 139 0.60 8.40 9.93
C VAL A 139 0.93 7.90 11.35
N VAL A 140 1.70 8.64 12.13
CA VAL A 140 2.02 8.27 13.52
C VAL A 140 0.76 8.18 14.37
N VAL A 141 -0.11 9.20 14.36
CA VAL A 141 -1.36 9.20 15.13
C VAL A 141 -2.32 8.12 14.64
N HIS A 142 -2.39 7.88 13.33
CA HIS A 142 -3.18 6.79 12.74
C HIS A 142 -2.78 5.41 13.32
N GLU A 143 -1.49 5.12 13.35
CA GLU A 143 -1.01 3.84 13.87
C GLU A 143 -1.19 3.73 15.40
N LEU A 144 -1.08 4.84 16.13
CA LEU A 144 -1.37 4.90 17.57
C LEU A 144 -2.87 4.71 17.85
N CYS A 145 -3.78 5.22 17.00
CA CYS A 145 -5.22 4.97 17.12
C CYS A 145 -5.53 3.47 17.07
N HIS A 146 -4.79 2.68 16.29
CA HIS A 146 -4.96 1.24 16.20
C HIS A 146 -4.64 0.48 17.49
N ILE A 147 -3.97 1.08 18.45
CA ILE A 147 -3.80 0.49 19.79
C ILE A 147 -5.14 0.43 20.52
N LYS A 148 -6.01 1.44 20.33
CA LYS A 148 -7.35 1.52 20.96
C LYS A 148 -8.45 0.93 20.06
N VAL A 149 -8.40 1.23 18.75
CA VAL A 149 -9.45 0.84 17.79
C VAL A 149 -8.81 0.18 16.57
N ARG A 150 -9.03 -1.14 16.41
CA ARG A 150 -8.36 -1.94 15.36
C ARG A 150 -8.90 -1.71 13.95
N ASN A 151 -10.19 -1.44 13.84
CA ASN A 151 -10.89 -1.33 12.55
C ASN A 151 -11.08 0.13 12.17
N HIS A 152 -11.04 0.44 10.88
CA HIS A 152 -11.28 1.79 10.33
C HIS A 152 -12.79 2.12 10.27
N GLY A 153 -13.51 1.88 11.35
CA GLY A 153 -14.93 2.25 11.49
C GLY A 153 -15.14 3.69 11.97
N PRO A 154 -16.37 4.10 12.24
CA PRO A 154 -16.69 5.43 12.74
C PRO A 154 -15.89 5.81 14.00
N ASP A 155 -15.75 4.89 14.95
CA ASP A 155 -15.04 5.11 16.21
C ASP A 155 -13.55 5.41 15.98
N PHE A 156 -12.93 4.76 14.98
CA PHE A 156 -11.55 5.03 14.58
C PHE A 156 -11.39 6.47 14.07
N TYR A 157 -12.27 6.89 13.15
CA TYR A 157 -12.18 8.24 12.59
C TYR A 157 -12.58 9.32 13.60
N ALA A 158 -13.47 9.03 14.53
CA ALA A 158 -13.79 9.92 15.65
C ALA A 158 -12.57 10.11 16.56
N LEU A 159 -11.88 9.02 16.92
CA LEU A 159 -10.64 9.05 17.70
C LEU A 159 -9.52 9.80 16.97
N LEU A 160 -9.34 9.54 15.68
CA LEU A 160 -8.34 10.24 14.87
C LEU A 160 -8.62 11.74 14.80
N ALA A 161 -9.88 12.12 14.58
CA ALA A 161 -10.30 13.53 14.51
C ALA A 161 -10.16 14.26 15.85
N GLN A 162 -10.27 13.55 16.97
CA GLN A 162 -10.03 14.13 18.30
C GLN A 162 -8.63 14.69 18.46
N TYR A 163 -7.62 14.01 17.89
CA TYR A 163 -6.21 14.42 17.97
C TYR A 163 -5.75 15.22 16.76
N LEU A 164 -6.31 14.94 15.59
CA LEU A 164 -6.02 15.61 14.32
C LEU A 164 -7.34 15.97 13.60
N PRO A 165 -7.98 17.08 13.97
CA PRO A 165 -9.24 17.51 13.32
C PRO A 165 -9.09 17.71 11.80
N ASP A 166 -7.90 18.10 11.37
CA ASP A 166 -7.51 18.34 9.98
C ASP A 166 -6.94 17.07 9.26
N HIS A 167 -7.20 15.87 9.81
CA HIS A 167 -6.67 14.61 9.27
C HIS A 167 -7.00 14.38 7.78
N LYS A 168 -8.15 14.89 7.30
CA LYS A 168 -8.55 14.78 5.89
C LYS A 168 -7.64 15.60 4.99
N GLU A 169 -7.25 16.80 5.41
CA GLU A 169 -6.33 17.66 4.67
C GLU A 169 -4.92 17.09 4.69
N ARG A 170 -4.44 16.63 5.85
CA ARG A 170 -3.14 15.96 5.97
C ARG A 170 -3.05 14.70 5.11
N LYS A 171 -4.15 13.98 4.91
CA LYS A 171 -4.18 12.80 4.05
C LYS A 171 -3.87 13.13 2.58
N LYS A 172 -4.17 14.33 2.12
CA LYS A 172 -3.86 14.77 0.74
C LYS A 172 -2.35 14.97 0.52
N LEU A 173 -1.56 15.04 1.59
CA LEU A 173 -0.11 15.21 1.53
C LEU A 173 0.66 13.88 1.42
N LEU A 174 -0.01 12.73 1.52
CA LEU A 174 0.55 11.38 1.39
C LEU A 174 0.56 10.93 -0.08
#